data_58f301713f0628d8a4165d74171db6a5
#
_entry.id   58f301713f0628d8a4165d74171db6a5
#
_cell.length_a   1.000
_cell.length_b   1.000
_cell.length_c   1.000
_cell.angle_alpha   90.00
_cell.angle_beta   90.00
_cell.angle_gamma   90.00
#
_symmetry.space_group_name_H-M   'P 1'
#
loop_
_entity.id
_entity.type
_entity.pdbx_description
1 polymer ?
#
loop_
_entity_poly.entity_id
_entity_poly.type
_entity_poly.pdbx_seq_one_letter_code
_entity_poly.pdbx_strand_id
1 'polypeptide(L)'
;MLRYTHFPVSRWYAVEVSGWDRTQNFFVETCELEWKEESDKQVTLKRALNDNAVLLVRLLQFDECDRSDAVVYEAKWVRKTKGGLHQFRLNTVVPRRREQESSAA
;
A
#
# COMPACT_ATOMS: atom_id res chain seq x y z
N MET A 1 -38.28 2.96 -5.38
CA MET A 1 -37.61 2.69 -5.85
C MET A 1 -36.45 2.55 -5.28
N LEU A 2 -35.82 1.99 -5.41
CA LEU A 2 -34.82 1.80 -4.87
C LEU A 2 -33.76 2.35 -5.43
N ARG A 3 -33.15 2.87 -4.95
CA ARG A 3 -32.24 3.33 -5.42
C ARG A 3 -31.14 2.80 -4.93
N TYR A 4 -30.21 2.58 -5.49
CA TYR A 4 -29.14 2.17 -5.06
C TYR A 4 -28.41 3.19 -4.70
N THR A 5 -28.09 3.47 -3.60
CA THR A 5 -27.27 4.30 -3.22
C THR A 5 -26.03 3.71 -3.36
N HIS A 6 -25.12 4.23 -4.02
CA HIS A 6 -23.98 3.63 -4.26
C HIS A 6 -23.07 4.01 -3.24
N PHE A 7 -22.93 3.33 -2.21
CA PHE A 7 -21.97 3.61 -1.25
C PHE A 7 -20.69 3.02 -1.62
N PRO A 8 -19.61 3.65 -1.47
CA PRO A 8 -18.33 3.06 -1.77
C PRO A 8 -18.15 1.94 -0.82
N VAL A 9 -17.83 0.80 -1.31
CA VAL A 9 -17.67 -0.34 -0.49
C VAL A 9 -16.23 -0.48 -0.15
N SER A 10 -15.90 -0.51 1.11
CA SER A 10 -14.54 -0.69 1.52
C SER A 10 -14.33 -2.11 1.95
N ARG A 11 -13.21 -2.67 1.59
CA ARG A 11 -12.85 -3.97 2.05
C ARG A 11 -11.57 -3.83 2.81
N TRP A 12 -11.41 -4.60 3.85
CA TRP A 12 -10.23 -4.51 4.69
C TRP A 12 -9.47 -5.81 4.66
N TYR A 13 -8.18 -5.72 4.50
CA TYR A 13 -7.35 -6.90 4.46
C TYR A 13 -6.19 -6.76 5.42
N ALA A 14 -5.80 -7.83 6.06
CA ALA A 14 -4.63 -7.80 6.91
C ALA A 14 -3.42 -7.93 6.01
N VAL A 15 -2.46 -7.06 6.15
CA VAL A 15 -1.29 -7.08 5.29
C VAL A 15 -0.02 -6.87 6.10
N GLU A 16 1.07 -7.29 5.50
CA GLU A 16 2.36 -7.04 6.06
C GLU A 16 3.03 -6.04 5.16
N VAL A 17 3.48 -4.94 5.69
CA VAL A 17 4.10 -3.89 4.92
C VAL A 17 5.54 -3.78 5.32
N SER A 18 6.44 -3.74 4.38
CA SER A 18 7.85 -3.60 4.68
C SER A 18 8.49 -2.56 3.78
N GLY A 19 9.56 -1.99 4.24
CA GLY A 19 10.25 -0.98 3.48
C GLY A 19 11.20 -0.22 4.39
N TRP A 20 11.60 0.97 3.98
CA TRP A 20 12.49 1.79 4.78
C TRP A 20 11.75 3.03 5.21
N ASP A 21 11.89 3.39 6.47
CA ASP A 21 11.16 4.53 6.99
C ASP A 21 11.96 5.81 6.73
N ARG A 22 11.46 6.91 7.25
CA ARG A 22 12.09 8.18 6.98
C ARG A 22 13.51 8.24 7.49
N THR A 23 13.85 7.51 8.51
CA THR A 23 15.18 7.52 9.01
C THR A 23 16.02 6.44 8.38
N GLN A 24 15.54 5.84 7.31
CA GLN A 24 16.27 4.83 6.58
C GLN A 24 16.45 3.54 7.35
N ASN A 25 15.57 3.24 8.24
CA ASN A 25 15.60 1.97 8.92
C ASN A 25 14.59 1.04 8.27
N PHE A 26 14.99 -0.19 8.04
CA PHE A 26 14.10 -1.16 7.43
C PHE A 26 13.07 -1.57 8.47
N PHE A 27 11.85 -1.70 8.08
CA PHE A 27 10.80 -2.08 9.01
C PHE A 27 9.85 -3.07 8.38
N VAL A 28 9.15 -3.80 9.23
CA VAL A 28 8.09 -4.68 8.81
C VAL A 28 6.96 -4.43 9.79
N GLU A 29 5.82 -4.12 9.27
CA GLU A 29 4.70 -3.78 10.13
C GLU A 29 3.44 -4.46 9.62
N THR A 30 2.64 -5.01 10.51
CA THR A 30 1.40 -5.64 10.12
C THR A 30 0.29 -4.62 10.34
N CYS A 31 -0.54 -4.43 9.38
CA CYS A 31 -1.60 -3.47 9.52
C CYS A 31 -2.76 -3.87 8.63
N GLU A 32 -3.73 -3.02 8.54
CA GLU A 32 -4.87 -3.30 7.69
C GLU A 32 -4.83 -2.41 6.48
N LEU A 33 -5.14 -2.97 5.35
CA LEU A 33 -5.21 -2.23 4.12
C LEU A 33 -6.68 -2.03 3.81
N GLU A 34 -7.06 -0.80 3.58
CA GLU A 34 -8.42 -0.49 3.20
C GLU A 34 -8.46 -0.31 1.70
N TRP A 35 -9.28 -1.08 1.01
CA TRP A 35 -9.36 -0.99 -0.44
C TRP A 35 -10.75 -0.43 -0.72
N LYS A 36 -10.79 0.85 -1.06
CA LYS A 36 -12.06 1.47 -1.24
C LYS A 36 -12.62 1.23 -2.58
N GLU A 37 -12.01 1.51 -3.61
CA GLU A 37 -12.53 1.30 -4.88
C GLU A 37 -11.49 0.79 -5.66
N GLU A 38 -11.66 0.52 -6.88
CA GLU A 38 -10.73 -0.12 -7.62
C GLU A 38 -9.36 0.26 -7.42
N SER A 39 -8.98 1.42 -7.33
CA SER A 39 -7.58 1.74 -7.23
C SER A 39 -7.25 2.50 -5.98
N ASP A 40 -8.12 2.60 -5.03
CA ASP A 40 -7.85 3.41 -3.87
C ASP A 40 -7.53 2.51 -2.69
N LYS A 41 -6.26 2.20 -2.50
CA LYS A 41 -5.83 1.40 -1.40
C LYS A 41 -5.09 2.26 -0.42
N GLN A 42 -5.36 2.11 0.83
CA GLN A 42 -4.71 2.92 1.86
C GLN A 42 -4.29 2.08 3.04
N VAL A 43 -3.20 2.44 3.65
CA VAL A 43 -2.73 1.76 4.86
C VAL A 43 -2.40 2.81 5.88
N THR A 44 -2.45 2.45 7.14
CA THR A 44 -2.11 3.33 8.24
C THR A 44 -0.96 2.70 9.00
N LEU A 45 0.15 3.38 9.06
CA LEU A 45 1.35 2.85 9.65
C LEU A 45 1.80 3.68 10.83
N LYS A 46 2.58 3.06 11.68
CA LYS A 46 3.11 3.78 12.80
C LYS A 46 4.32 4.57 12.40
N ARG A 47 4.93 4.24 11.27
CA ARG A 47 6.16 4.90 10.90
C ARG A 47 5.96 6.00 9.93
N ALA A 48 6.81 6.98 9.98
CA ALA A 48 6.78 8.06 9.00
C ALA A 48 7.65 7.64 7.84
N LEU A 49 7.23 7.95 6.65
CA LEU A 49 7.96 7.58 5.45
C LEU A 49 8.31 8.83 4.68
N ASN A 50 9.30 8.70 3.83
CA ASN A 50 9.59 9.79 2.91
C ASN A 50 8.55 9.77 1.82
N ASP A 51 8.38 10.87 1.17
CA ASP A 51 7.42 10.95 0.11
C ASP A 51 7.79 9.99 -0.98
N ASN A 52 6.84 9.31 -1.51
CA ASN A 52 7.03 8.33 -2.57
C ASN A 52 7.88 7.15 -2.14
N ALA A 53 7.87 6.81 -0.88
CA ALA A 53 8.61 5.65 -0.44
C ALA A 53 8.05 4.40 -1.06
N VAL A 54 8.92 3.46 -1.34
CA VAL A 54 8.49 2.22 -1.95
C VAL A 54 8.24 1.19 -0.85
N LEU A 55 7.10 0.55 -0.91
CA LEU A 55 6.74 -0.42 0.08
C LEU A 55 6.41 -1.75 -0.57
N LEU A 56 6.69 -2.82 0.15
CA LEU A 56 6.28 -4.14 -0.27
C LEU A 56 5.11 -4.52 0.60
N VAL A 57 4.02 -4.90 -0.01
CA VAL A 57 2.81 -5.21 0.72
C VAL A 57 2.39 -6.64 0.39
N ARG A 58 2.19 -7.45 1.41
CA ARG A 58 1.80 -8.83 1.18
C ARG A 58 0.54 -9.14 1.98
N LEU A 59 -0.40 -9.76 1.35
CA LEU A 59 -1.62 -10.13 2.04
C LEU A 59 -1.35 -11.24 3.00
N LEU A 60 -1.91 -11.16 4.17
CA LEU A 60 -1.77 -12.21 5.15
C LEU A 60 -3.02 -13.04 5.06
N GLN A 61 -2.85 -14.33 4.73
CA GLN A 61 -3.97 -15.17 4.59
C GLN A 61 -4.05 -16.13 5.74
N PHE A 62 -5.21 -16.53 6.09
CA PHE A 62 -5.31 -17.47 7.09
C PHE A 62 -4.90 -18.82 6.59
N ASP A 63 -5.06 -19.08 5.34
CA ASP A 63 -4.78 -20.33 4.78
C ASP A 63 -3.35 -20.40 4.60
N GLU A 64 -2.66 -21.09 5.35
CA GLU A 64 -1.27 -21.05 5.21
C GLU A 64 -0.79 -21.65 4.00
N CYS A 65 -1.53 -22.30 3.31
CA CYS A 65 -1.05 -22.87 2.10
C CYS A 65 -0.81 -21.85 1.12
N ASP A 66 -1.47 -20.74 1.20
CA ASP A 66 -1.34 -19.82 0.23
C ASP A 66 -0.66 -18.63 0.65
N ARG A 67 0.54 -18.40 0.35
CA ARG A 67 1.18 -17.26 0.64
C ARG A 67 1.11 -16.36 -0.47
N SER A 68 0.65 -15.17 -0.37
CA SER A 68 0.58 -14.27 -1.50
C SER A 68 1.92 -13.64 -1.71
N ASP A 69 2.20 -13.26 -2.91
CA ASP A 69 3.43 -12.59 -3.21
C ASP A 69 3.32 -11.15 -2.80
N ALA A 70 4.43 -10.54 -2.51
CA ALA A 70 4.44 -9.15 -2.15
C ALA A 70 4.28 -8.31 -3.40
N VAL A 71 3.55 -7.23 -3.27
CA VAL A 71 3.34 -6.33 -4.38
C VAL A 71 4.00 -5.01 -4.02
N VAL A 72 4.62 -4.37 -4.96
CA VAL A 72 5.35 -3.14 -4.73
C VAL A 72 4.45 -1.96 -4.95
N TYR A 73 4.42 -1.05 -4.01
CA TYR A 73 3.63 0.15 -4.14
C TYR A 73 4.46 1.37 -3.78
N GLU A 74 4.02 2.51 -4.24
CA GLU A 74 4.64 3.74 -3.88
C GLU A 74 3.69 4.42 -2.91
N ALA A 75 4.16 4.89 -1.81
CA ALA A 75 3.30 5.45 -0.77
C ALA A 75 3.20 6.95 -0.89
N LYS A 76 1.97 7.45 -0.84
CA LYS A 76 1.76 8.88 -0.87
C LYS A 76 1.13 9.26 0.44
N TRP A 77 1.70 10.19 1.13
CA TRP A 77 1.19 10.60 2.43
C TRP A 77 -0.16 11.27 2.29
N VAL A 78 -1.07 10.89 3.13
CA VAL A 78 -2.39 11.49 3.12
C VAL A 78 -2.56 12.37 4.34
N ARG A 79 -2.34 11.84 5.52
CA ARG A 79 -2.52 12.63 6.71
C ARG A 79 -2.05 11.90 7.94
N LYS A 80 -1.97 12.60 9.05
CA LYS A 80 -1.64 12.00 10.28
C LYS A 80 -2.93 11.80 11.02
N THR A 81 -3.16 10.64 11.57
CA THR A 81 -4.41 10.37 12.25
C THR A 81 -4.35 10.90 13.66
N LYS A 82 -5.48 10.89 14.34
CA LYS A 82 -5.52 11.35 15.67
C LYS A 82 -4.64 10.56 16.57
N GLY A 83 -4.44 9.33 16.37
CA GLY A 83 -3.58 8.54 17.20
C GLY A 83 -2.12 8.69 16.91
N GLY A 84 -1.76 9.57 16.03
CA GLY A 84 -0.34 9.73 15.71
C GLY A 84 0.15 8.78 14.68
N LEU A 85 -0.75 8.10 14.01
CA LEU A 85 -0.34 7.20 12.95
C LEU A 85 -0.34 7.94 11.64
N HIS A 86 0.29 7.35 10.64
CA HIS A 86 0.42 8.01 9.35
C HIS A 86 -0.35 7.24 8.29
N GLN A 87 -1.19 7.91 7.58
CA GLN A 87 -2.01 7.27 6.57
C GLN A 87 -1.44 7.53 5.20
N PHE A 88 -1.29 6.46 4.41
CA PHE A 88 -0.71 6.58 3.09
C PHE A 88 -1.61 5.94 2.05
N ARG A 89 -1.64 6.53 0.87
CA ARG A 89 -2.32 5.94 -0.24
C ARG A 89 -1.28 5.16 -1.02
N LEU A 90 -1.64 3.98 -1.48
CA LEU A 90 -0.72 3.14 -2.19
C LEU A 90 -0.98 3.21 -3.68
N ASN A 91 0.02 3.60 -4.43
CA ASN A 91 -0.11 3.67 -5.87
C ASN A 91 0.73 2.59 -6.48
N THR A 92 0.23 1.98 -7.52
CA THR A 92 0.97 0.94 -8.18
C THR A 92 2.17 1.51 -8.84
N VAL A 93 3.26 0.82 -8.77
CA VAL A 93 4.46 1.28 -9.43
C VAL A 93 4.48 0.65 -10.79
N VAL A 94 4.48 1.48 -11.79
CA VAL A 94 4.50 0.99 -13.14
C VAL A 94 5.93 0.98 -13.57
N PRO A 95 6.44 -0.15 -13.95
CA PRO A 95 7.83 -0.22 -14.31
C PRO A 95 8.10 0.61 -15.51
N ARG A 96 9.17 1.33 -15.55
CA ARG A 96 9.45 2.09 -16.60
C ARG A 96 9.87 1.23 -17.64
N ARG A 97 9.45 1.39 -18.81
CA ARG A 97 9.74 0.54 -19.75
C ARG A 97 11.05 0.60 -19.99
N ARG A 98 11.55 -0.10 -20.45
CA ARG A 98 12.76 -0.22 -20.74
C ARG A 98 13.16 0.49 -21.86
N GLU A 99 12.60 1.45 -22.24
CA GLU A 99 13.05 2.11 -23.30
C GLU A 99 14.36 2.45 -23.06
N GLN A 100 14.69 2.59 -21.93
CA GLN A 100 15.94 2.98 -21.70
C GLN A 100 16.82 1.94 -22.07
N GLU A 101 16.53 0.80 -21.92
CA GLU A 101 17.46 -0.11 -22.27
C GLU A 101 17.45 -0.24 -23.61
N SER A 102 16.44 -0.04 -24.19
CA SER A 102 16.52 -0.28 -25.56
C SER A 102 17.36 0.70 -26.12
N SER A 103 17.37 1.83 -25.58
CA SER A 103 18.14 2.74 -26.24
C SER A 103 19.53 2.40 -26.10
N ALA A 104 19.85 1.66 -25.22
CA ALA A 104 21.19 1.38 -25.08
C ALA A 104 21.69 0.65 -26.24
N ALA A 105 20.92 0.15 -26.93
CA ALA A 105 21.41 -0.65 -27.98
C ALA A 105 22.16 0.13 -28.97
#